data_9bff3fc68541edde80c96ce40ebbfc89
#
_entry.id   9bff3fc68541edde80c96ce40ebbfc89
#
_cell.length_a   1.000
_cell.length_b   1.000
_cell.length_c   1.000
_cell.angle_alpha   90.00
_cell.angle_beta   90.00
_cell.angle_gamma   90.00
#
_symmetry.space_group_name_H-M   'P 1'
#
loop_
_entity.id
_entity.type
_entity.pdbx_description
1 polymer ?
#
loop_
_entity_poly.entity_id
_entity_poly.type
_entity_poly.pdbx_seq_one_letter_code
_entity_poly.pdbx_strand_id
1 'polypeptide(L)'
;MVFFSKRRKFSIIKAYKESPFVSSGIIFTMTSAELRKKYLDFFKSKGHAIIPSAPLVPANDPTVLFTTAGMHPLVPYLLGEQHPGGKRVTSAQKCIRTGDIEEVGDNVHLTFFEMLGNWSFGDYFKQEAIEWSWEFLTDKKWLGINPDQLAFSVFEGDKDAPRDEESAAIWKSLGAKPE
;
A
#
# COMPACT_ATOMS: atom_id res chain seq x y z
N MET A 1 -5.62 -2.13 -0.98
CA MET A 1 -5.11 -2.36 0.37
C MET A 1 -4.28 -3.63 0.33
N VAL A 2 -2.97 -3.51 0.42
CA VAL A 2 -2.08 -4.69 0.45
C VAL A 2 -2.02 -5.13 1.91
N PHE A 3 -2.67 -6.23 2.27
CA PHE A 3 -2.56 -6.82 3.61
C PHE A 3 -1.29 -7.68 3.68
N PHE A 4 -0.34 -7.31 4.53
CA PHE A 4 0.73 -8.19 4.93
C PHE A 4 0.26 -9.05 6.11
N SER A 5 0.02 -10.33 5.86
CA SER A 5 -0.21 -11.32 6.91
C SER A 5 1.09 -11.66 7.64
N LYS A 6 1.02 -11.74 8.97
CA LYS A 6 2.11 -11.88 9.95
C LYS A 6 2.79 -13.26 9.99
N ARG A 7 2.88 -14.04 8.92
CA ARG A 7 3.57 -15.34 8.94
C ARG A 7 4.11 -15.79 7.58
N ARG A 8 5.07 -15.07 7.02
CA ARG A 8 6.21 -15.58 6.22
C ARG A 8 7.03 -14.38 5.77
N LYS A 9 8.35 -14.43 5.97
CA LYS A 9 9.31 -13.44 5.49
C LYS A 9 9.30 -13.44 3.95
N PHE A 10 8.42 -12.67 3.34
CA PHE A 10 8.54 -12.34 1.93
C PHE A 10 9.33 -11.06 1.82
N SER A 11 10.60 -11.21 1.54
CA SER A 11 11.51 -10.12 1.27
C SER A 11 11.29 -9.64 -0.17
N ILE A 12 10.42 -8.65 -0.36
CA ILE A 12 10.33 -7.89 -1.62
C ILE A 12 11.70 -7.28 -1.99
N ILE A 13 12.60 -7.16 -1.02
CA ILE A 13 13.96 -6.62 -1.18
C ILE A 13 14.94 -7.64 -1.79
N LYS A 14 14.65 -8.93 -1.74
CA LYS A 14 15.56 -9.94 -2.31
C LYS A 14 15.60 -9.88 -3.85
N ALA A 15 14.49 -9.51 -4.47
CA ALA A 15 14.44 -9.30 -5.93
C ALA A 15 15.24 -8.05 -6.37
N TYR A 16 15.46 -7.09 -5.48
CA TYR A 16 16.22 -5.87 -5.80
C TYR A 16 17.75 -6.05 -5.72
N LYS A 17 18.24 -7.05 -4.98
CA LYS A 17 19.68 -7.29 -4.80
C LYS A 17 20.31 -8.24 -5.85
N GLU A 18 19.53 -8.98 -6.60
CA GLU A 18 20.04 -9.99 -7.56
C GLU A 18 19.66 -9.72 -9.01
N SER A 19 19.09 -8.55 -9.32
CA SER A 19 18.86 -8.15 -10.71
C SER A 19 20.17 -7.69 -11.35
N PRO A 20 20.65 -8.34 -12.44
CA PRO A 20 21.82 -7.90 -13.19
C PRO A 20 21.58 -6.59 -13.97
N PHE A 21 20.53 -5.86 -13.69
CA PHE A 21 20.11 -4.64 -14.36
C PHE A 21 20.61 -3.34 -13.71
N VAL A 22 21.77 -3.37 -13.05
CA VAL A 22 22.54 -2.16 -12.76
C VAL A 22 23.56 -1.91 -13.89
N SER A 23 23.12 -1.96 -15.12
CA SER A 23 23.94 -1.45 -16.22
C SER A 23 23.06 -0.80 -17.28
N SER A 24 23.08 0.46 -17.24
CA SER A 24 22.71 1.54 -18.15
C SER A 24 21.62 2.49 -17.63
N GLY A 25 21.99 3.42 -16.80
CA GLY A 25 21.89 4.84 -17.10
C GLY A 25 20.54 5.49 -17.15
N ILE A 26 19.55 5.15 -16.31
CA ILE A 26 18.59 6.16 -15.81
C ILE A 26 18.18 5.71 -14.40
N ILE A 27 18.91 6.19 -13.40
CA ILE A 27 18.40 6.19 -12.03
C ILE A 27 17.27 7.21 -12.03
N PHE A 28 16.03 6.77 -12.05
CA PHE A 28 14.91 7.62 -11.71
C PHE A 28 15.04 7.95 -10.22
N THR A 29 15.75 9.01 -9.92
CA THR A 29 15.84 9.55 -8.56
C THR A 29 14.56 10.32 -8.25
N MET A 30 13.46 9.60 -8.06
CA MET A 30 12.24 10.17 -7.54
C MET A 30 12.43 10.41 -6.04
N THR A 31 12.24 11.64 -5.59
CA THR A 31 12.26 11.97 -4.18
C THR A 31 10.99 11.43 -3.48
N SER A 32 11.07 11.23 -2.16
CA SER A 32 9.90 10.83 -1.36
C SER A 32 8.75 11.85 -1.46
N ALA A 33 9.07 13.13 -1.61
CA ALA A 33 8.06 14.19 -1.81
C ALA A 33 7.33 14.04 -3.14
N GLU A 34 8.07 13.74 -4.21
CA GLU A 34 7.47 13.49 -5.54
C GLU A 34 6.62 12.21 -5.56
N LEU A 35 7.09 11.13 -4.93
CA LEU A 35 6.32 9.90 -4.81
C LEU A 35 5.01 10.13 -4.06
N ARG A 36 5.07 10.83 -2.92
CA ARG A 36 3.88 11.18 -2.13
C ARG A 36 2.90 12.01 -2.95
N LYS A 37 3.40 13.03 -3.65
CA LYS A 37 2.57 13.88 -4.52
C LYS A 37 1.92 13.08 -5.63
N LYS A 38 2.67 12.26 -6.36
CA LYS A 38 2.13 11.41 -7.44
C LYS A 38 1.04 10.47 -6.94
N TYR A 39 1.25 9.83 -5.79
CA TYR A 39 0.26 8.93 -5.21
C TYR A 39 -1.06 9.67 -4.88
N LEU A 40 -0.96 10.79 -4.19
CA LEU A 40 -2.14 11.57 -3.83
C LEU A 40 -2.87 12.15 -5.06
N ASP A 41 -2.13 12.64 -6.05
CA ASP A 41 -2.69 13.15 -7.31
C ASP A 41 -3.38 12.03 -8.10
N PHE A 42 -2.78 10.83 -8.13
CA PHE A 42 -3.39 9.67 -8.76
C PHE A 42 -4.76 9.35 -8.14
N PHE A 43 -4.82 9.14 -6.84
CA PHE A 43 -6.07 8.80 -6.18
C PHE A 43 -7.08 9.96 -6.17
N LYS A 44 -6.62 11.22 -6.16
CA LYS A 44 -7.48 12.37 -6.41
C LYS A 44 -8.14 12.28 -7.79
N SER A 45 -7.40 11.86 -8.83
CA SER A 45 -7.95 11.66 -10.18
C SER A 45 -8.99 10.53 -10.25
N LYS A 46 -8.97 9.59 -9.28
CA LYS A 46 -9.97 8.52 -9.10
C LYS A 46 -11.11 8.93 -8.16
N GLY A 47 -11.24 10.21 -7.83
CA GLY A 47 -12.33 10.75 -7.01
C GLY A 47 -12.12 10.65 -5.50
N HIS A 48 -10.91 10.42 -5.03
CA HIS A 48 -10.61 10.40 -3.60
C HIS A 48 -10.36 11.82 -3.06
N ALA A 49 -10.92 12.12 -1.90
CA ALA A 49 -10.55 13.29 -1.14
C ALA A 49 -9.19 13.09 -0.47
N ILE A 50 -8.27 14.03 -0.65
CA ILE A 50 -7.00 14.02 0.07
C ILE A 50 -7.26 14.48 1.51
N ILE A 51 -6.90 13.65 2.48
CA ILE A 51 -7.01 13.97 3.91
C ILE A 51 -5.61 14.10 4.55
N PRO A 52 -5.47 14.94 5.57
CA PRO A 52 -4.19 15.10 6.27
C PRO A 52 -3.82 13.83 7.05
N SER A 53 -2.53 13.68 7.32
CA SER A 53 -2.03 12.67 8.27
C SER A 53 -2.59 12.95 9.67
N ALA A 54 -3.17 11.94 10.30
CA ALA A 54 -3.56 12.02 11.71
C ALA A 54 -2.32 12.12 12.62
N PRO A 55 -2.47 12.60 13.85
CA PRO A 55 -1.39 12.62 14.84
C PRO A 55 -0.79 11.23 15.09
N LEU A 56 0.51 11.17 15.38
CA LEU A 56 1.18 9.92 15.75
C LEU A 56 0.70 9.34 17.07
N VAL A 57 0.30 10.20 18.01
CA VAL A 57 -0.37 9.79 19.24
C VAL A 57 -1.87 9.83 18.98
N PRO A 58 -2.56 8.67 18.97
CA PRO A 58 -4.00 8.62 18.72
C PRO A 58 -4.79 9.37 19.81
N ALA A 59 -5.71 10.22 19.40
CA ALA A 59 -6.50 11.00 20.34
C ALA A 59 -7.58 10.17 21.07
N ASN A 60 -8.10 9.10 20.45
CA ASN A 60 -9.29 8.38 20.89
C ASN A 60 -9.12 6.85 20.90
N ASP A 61 -7.89 6.35 20.87
CA ASP A 61 -7.64 4.90 20.93
C ASP A 61 -6.63 4.57 22.02
N PRO A 62 -7.11 4.17 23.23
CA PRO A 62 -6.23 3.82 24.34
C PRO A 62 -5.56 2.45 24.18
N THR A 63 -5.90 1.69 23.16
CA THR A 63 -5.35 0.35 22.93
C THR A 63 -3.98 0.37 22.25
N VAL A 64 -3.57 1.49 21.66
CA VAL A 64 -2.30 1.68 21.00
C VAL A 64 -1.62 2.97 21.43
N LEU A 65 -0.29 2.91 21.62
CA LEU A 65 0.50 4.10 21.97
C LEU A 65 0.72 5.03 20.77
N PHE A 66 0.82 4.45 19.57
CA PHE A 66 1.09 5.20 18.35
C PHE A 66 0.18 4.77 17.21
N THR A 67 -0.04 5.66 16.25
CA THR A 67 -0.67 5.35 14.99
C THR A 67 0.27 4.44 14.18
N THR A 68 -0.07 3.17 14.05
CA THR A 68 0.76 2.14 13.42
C THR A 68 0.37 1.85 11.97
N ALA A 69 -0.76 2.39 11.50
CA ALA A 69 -1.27 2.20 10.14
C ALA A 69 -2.17 3.36 9.71
N GLY A 70 -2.23 3.58 8.40
CA GLY A 70 -3.14 4.58 7.84
C GLY A 70 -4.62 4.30 8.06
N MET A 71 -4.96 3.04 8.35
CA MET A 71 -6.32 2.62 8.66
C MET A 71 -6.77 3.05 10.08
N HIS A 72 -5.86 3.14 11.05
CA HIS A 72 -6.22 3.39 12.46
C HIS A 72 -7.16 4.57 12.65
N PRO A 73 -6.87 5.78 12.15
CA PRO A 73 -7.77 6.93 12.33
C PRO A 73 -9.07 6.81 11.54
N LEU A 74 -9.20 5.81 10.67
CA LEU A 74 -10.36 5.61 9.79
C LEU A 74 -11.28 4.47 10.24
N VAL A 75 -10.96 3.79 11.34
CA VAL A 75 -11.76 2.66 11.86
C VAL A 75 -13.24 2.99 12.03
N PRO A 76 -13.67 4.13 12.59
CA PRO A 76 -15.09 4.45 12.73
C PRO A 76 -15.81 4.47 11.37
N TYR A 77 -15.18 5.01 10.34
CA TYR A 77 -15.75 5.10 8.99
C TYR A 77 -15.79 3.76 8.27
N LEU A 78 -14.82 2.88 8.56
CA LEU A 78 -14.83 1.50 8.08
C LEU A 78 -15.92 0.66 8.76
N LEU A 79 -16.34 1.05 9.95
CA LEU A 79 -17.45 0.44 10.70
C LEU A 79 -18.83 1.04 10.36
N GLY A 80 -18.88 2.04 9.45
CA GLY A 80 -20.15 2.53 8.91
C GLY A 80 -20.46 3.99 9.21
N GLU A 81 -19.63 4.72 9.96
CA GLU A 81 -19.81 6.16 10.11
C GLU A 81 -19.53 6.89 8.79
N GLN A 82 -20.16 8.04 8.60
CA GLN A 82 -19.94 8.86 7.42
C GLN A 82 -18.69 9.72 7.58
N HIS A 83 -17.73 9.55 6.67
CA HIS A 83 -16.53 10.41 6.64
C HIS A 83 -16.84 11.76 5.99
N PRO A 84 -16.41 12.91 6.58
CA PRO A 84 -16.70 14.24 6.01
C PRO A 84 -16.10 14.43 4.60
N GLY A 85 -15.05 13.72 4.24
CA GLY A 85 -14.47 13.70 2.89
C GLY A 85 -15.18 12.80 1.89
N GLY A 86 -16.28 12.15 2.26
CA GLY A 86 -17.04 11.24 1.40
C GLY A 86 -16.58 9.78 1.49
N LYS A 87 -16.98 8.98 0.51
CA LYS A 87 -16.75 7.53 0.52
C LYS A 87 -15.35 7.11 0.06
N ARG A 88 -14.58 7.98 -0.56
CA ARG A 88 -13.21 7.71 -1.05
C ARG A 88 -12.24 8.70 -0.44
N VAL A 89 -11.25 8.23 0.28
CA VAL A 89 -10.20 9.10 0.82
C VAL A 89 -8.81 8.54 0.54
N THR A 90 -7.82 9.43 0.48
CA THR A 90 -6.41 9.06 0.33
C THR A 90 -5.54 9.93 1.22
N SER A 91 -4.47 9.37 1.74
CA SER A 91 -3.52 10.11 2.57
C SER A 91 -2.10 9.51 2.50
N ALA A 92 -1.14 10.30 2.97
CA ALA A 92 0.19 9.83 3.36
C ALA A 92 0.27 9.88 4.89
N GLN A 93 -0.08 8.78 5.54
CA GLN A 93 -0.15 8.70 7.01
C GLN A 93 1.21 8.40 7.61
N LYS A 94 1.66 9.25 8.51
CA LYS A 94 2.83 9.00 9.36
C LYS A 94 2.52 7.91 10.38
N CYS A 95 3.41 6.94 10.49
CA CYS A 95 3.22 5.77 11.34
C CYS A 95 4.47 5.46 12.15
N ILE A 96 4.29 4.89 13.34
CA ILE A 96 5.36 4.33 14.16
C ILE A 96 5.04 2.89 14.51
N ARG A 97 6.01 2.00 14.29
CA ARG A 97 5.98 0.60 14.75
C ARG A 97 7.25 0.29 15.53
N THR A 98 7.09 -0.30 16.69
CA THR A 98 8.21 -0.60 17.61
C THR A 98 8.45 -2.10 17.80
N GLY A 99 7.71 -2.95 17.08
CA GLY A 99 7.83 -4.41 17.20
C GLY A 99 9.20 -4.96 16.88
N ASP A 100 9.91 -4.31 15.96
CA ASP A 100 11.25 -4.73 15.51
C ASP A 100 12.33 -3.69 15.91
N ILE A 101 12.12 -2.97 17.02
CA ILE A 101 12.99 -1.87 17.42
C ILE A 101 14.43 -2.33 17.69
N GLU A 102 14.62 -3.54 18.19
CA GLU A 102 15.92 -4.12 18.46
C GLU A 102 16.70 -4.47 17.19
N GLU A 103 16.00 -4.64 16.06
CA GLU A 103 16.59 -4.93 14.75
C GLU A 103 16.90 -3.65 13.95
N VAL A 104 16.52 -2.47 14.45
CA VAL A 104 16.79 -1.19 13.81
C VAL A 104 18.28 -0.88 13.83
N GLY A 105 18.81 -0.56 12.67
CA GLY A 105 20.25 -0.30 12.45
C GLY A 105 20.73 -0.94 11.15
N ASP A 106 19.95 -1.80 10.56
CA ASP A 106 20.15 -2.29 9.20
C ASP A 106 19.44 -1.35 8.18
N ASN A 107 19.43 -1.75 6.91
CA ASN A 107 18.80 -0.98 5.83
C ASN A 107 17.35 -1.38 5.56
N VAL A 108 16.72 -2.15 6.43
CA VAL A 108 15.39 -2.75 6.23
C VAL A 108 14.42 -2.42 7.37
N HIS A 109 14.87 -2.47 8.63
CA HIS A 109 14.02 -2.28 9.80
C HIS A 109 13.99 -0.81 10.22
N LEU A 110 12.80 -0.21 10.15
CA LEU A 110 12.55 1.18 10.49
C LEU A 110 11.40 1.28 11.49
N THR A 111 11.50 2.21 12.45
CA THR A 111 10.41 2.51 13.39
C THR A 111 9.41 3.50 12.82
N PHE A 112 9.88 4.55 12.16
CA PHE A 112 9.05 5.58 11.54
C PHE A 112 8.96 5.36 10.03
N PHE A 113 7.74 5.48 9.49
CA PHE A 113 7.49 5.40 8.04
C PHE A 113 6.22 6.16 7.67
N GLU A 114 6.05 6.43 6.39
CA GLU A 114 4.80 6.94 5.83
C GLU A 114 4.08 5.82 5.08
N MET A 115 2.80 5.65 5.39
CA MET A 115 1.92 4.73 4.69
C MET A 115 1.08 5.52 3.68
N LEU A 116 1.35 5.31 2.41
CA LEU A 116 0.52 5.81 1.32
C LEU A 116 -0.73 4.92 1.23
N GLY A 117 -1.89 5.51 1.38
CA GLY A 117 -3.13 4.75 1.48
C GLY A 117 -4.29 5.37 0.74
N ASN A 118 -5.16 4.49 0.23
CA ASN A 118 -6.45 4.81 -0.34
C ASN A 118 -7.51 3.93 0.31
N TRP A 119 -8.65 4.51 0.65
CA TRP A 119 -9.73 3.80 1.35
C TRP A 119 -11.06 4.04 0.66
N SER A 120 -11.87 2.97 0.66
CA SER A 120 -13.24 2.95 0.20
C SER A 120 -14.17 2.63 1.36
N PHE A 121 -15.12 3.49 1.64
CA PHE A 121 -16.15 3.29 2.64
C PHE A 121 -17.43 2.78 1.98
N GLY A 122 -17.40 1.49 1.57
CA GLY A 122 -18.51 0.83 0.90
C GLY A 122 -18.84 1.39 -0.49
N ASP A 123 -17.82 1.76 -1.27
CA ASP A 123 -17.99 2.32 -2.61
C ASP A 123 -17.37 1.43 -3.69
N TYR A 124 -16.08 1.13 -3.62
CA TYR A 124 -15.42 0.17 -4.50
C TYR A 124 -14.73 -0.92 -3.70
N PHE A 125 -14.33 -2.01 -4.36
CA PHE A 125 -13.68 -3.14 -3.69
C PHE A 125 -12.48 -3.67 -4.50
N LYS A 126 -12.38 -5.00 -4.72
CA LYS A 126 -11.21 -5.66 -5.29
C LYS A 126 -10.89 -5.21 -6.71
N GLN A 127 -11.89 -5.15 -7.58
CA GLN A 127 -11.71 -4.85 -8.99
C GLN A 127 -10.97 -3.53 -9.19
N GLU A 128 -11.55 -2.45 -8.73
CA GLU A 128 -10.98 -1.11 -8.88
C GLU A 128 -9.67 -0.95 -8.10
N ALA A 129 -9.58 -1.54 -6.90
CA ALA A 129 -8.36 -1.46 -6.10
C ALA A 129 -7.16 -2.09 -6.82
N ILE A 130 -7.37 -3.24 -7.48
CA ILE A 130 -6.33 -3.94 -8.24
C ILE A 130 -6.02 -3.21 -9.54
N GLU A 131 -7.02 -2.79 -10.30
CA GLU A 131 -6.85 -2.04 -11.55
C GLU A 131 -6.08 -0.73 -11.32
N TRP A 132 -6.44 0.02 -10.27
CA TRP A 132 -5.74 1.27 -9.96
C TRP A 132 -4.34 1.04 -9.42
N SER A 133 -4.11 -0.04 -8.67
CA SER A 133 -2.76 -0.40 -8.24
C SER A 133 -1.88 -0.74 -9.43
N TRP A 134 -2.40 -1.52 -10.38
CA TRP A 134 -1.70 -1.83 -11.62
C TRP A 134 -1.39 -0.56 -12.41
N GLU A 135 -2.39 0.29 -12.66
CA GLU A 135 -2.23 1.54 -13.39
C GLU A 135 -1.19 2.44 -12.73
N PHE A 136 -1.28 2.64 -11.41
CA PHE A 136 -0.33 3.49 -10.70
C PHE A 136 1.11 2.98 -10.81
N LEU A 137 1.31 1.68 -10.72
CA LEU A 137 2.65 1.08 -10.77
C LEU A 137 3.23 1.08 -12.18
N THR A 138 2.43 0.76 -13.21
CA THR A 138 2.94 0.43 -14.55
C THR A 138 2.81 1.55 -15.57
N ASP A 139 1.85 2.46 -15.43
CA ASP A 139 1.68 3.57 -16.36
C ASP A 139 2.84 4.58 -16.23
N LYS A 140 3.43 4.94 -17.38
CA LYS A 140 4.56 5.88 -17.49
C LYS A 140 4.25 7.28 -16.93
N LYS A 141 2.98 7.67 -16.91
CA LYS A 141 2.53 8.92 -16.29
C LYS A 141 2.77 8.92 -14.78
N TRP A 142 2.71 7.76 -14.16
CA TRP A 142 2.84 7.59 -12.72
C TRP A 142 4.22 7.04 -12.33
N LEU A 143 4.34 5.74 -12.08
CA LEU A 143 5.64 5.16 -11.70
C LEU A 143 6.38 4.51 -12.88
N GLY A 144 5.66 3.99 -13.88
CA GLY A 144 6.24 3.42 -15.09
C GLY A 144 7.14 2.20 -14.82
N ILE A 145 6.85 1.44 -13.77
CA ILE A 145 7.61 0.24 -13.43
C ILE A 145 7.33 -0.83 -14.49
N ASN A 146 8.37 -1.50 -14.97
CA ASN A 146 8.18 -2.62 -15.87
C ASN A 146 7.42 -3.75 -15.16
N PRO A 147 6.28 -4.24 -15.71
CA PRO A 147 5.53 -5.34 -15.12
C PRO A 147 6.35 -6.58 -14.78
N ASP A 148 7.40 -6.89 -15.54
CA ASP A 148 8.30 -8.02 -15.26
C ASP A 148 9.16 -7.84 -13.98
N GLN A 149 9.14 -6.66 -13.37
CA GLN A 149 9.79 -6.37 -12.09
C GLN A 149 8.82 -6.42 -10.91
N LEU A 150 7.54 -6.69 -11.16
CA LEU A 150 6.49 -6.74 -10.15
C LEU A 150 6.09 -8.19 -9.87
N ALA A 151 5.86 -8.47 -8.60
CA ALA A 151 5.26 -9.71 -8.13
C ALA A 151 3.98 -9.40 -7.34
N PHE A 152 2.95 -10.16 -7.60
CA PHE A 152 1.65 -10.01 -6.94
C PHE A 152 1.31 -11.30 -6.21
N SER A 153 0.78 -11.17 -5.00
CA SER A 153 0.31 -12.31 -4.23
C SER A 153 -1.17 -12.17 -3.90
N VAL A 154 -1.84 -13.29 -3.82
CA VAL A 154 -3.21 -13.39 -3.34
C VAL A 154 -3.24 -14.35 -2.16
N PHE A 155 -4.31 -14.33 -1.37
CA PHE A 155 -4.49 -15.29 -0.29
C PHE A 155 -4.63 -16.71 -0.88
N GLU A 156 -3.77 -17.63 -0.43
CA GLU A 156 -3.73 -19.00 -0.96
C GLU A 156 -4.86 -19.89 -0.44
N GLY A 157 -5.58 -19.43 0.57
CA GLY A 157 -6.59 -20.20 1.27
C GLY A 157 -6.03 -20.88 2.52
N ASP A 158 -6.90 -21.17 3.47
CA ASP A 158 -6.66 -21.97 4.65
C ASP A 158 -7.93 -22.74 5.05
N LYS A 159 -7.92 -23.34 6.26
CA LYS A 159 -9.08 -24.09 6.79
C LYS A 159 -10.33 -23.23 7.02
N ASP A 160 -10.18 -21.91 7.18
CA ASP A 160 -11.25 -20.99 7.56
C ASP A 160 -11.76 -20.18 6.36
N ALA A 161 -10.95 -20.04 5.27
CA ALA A 161 -11.30 -19.30 4.09
C ALA A 161 -10.68 -19.88 2.80
N PRO A 162 -11.43 -19.89 1.67
CA PRO A 162 -10.91 -20.39 0.40
C PRO A 162 -9.86 -19.43 -0.19
N ARG A 163 -9.11 -19.93 -1.18
CA ARG A 163 -8.21 -19.10 -1.98
C ARG A 163 -8.94 -17.94 -2.66
N ASP A 164 -8.28 -16.79 -2.74
CA ASP A 164 -8.83 -15.60 -3.41
C ASP A 164 -8.67 -15.70 -4.94
N GLU A 165 -9.50 -16.51 -5.56
CA GLU A 165 -9.51 -16.70 -7.02
C GLU A 165 -9.93 -15.45 -7.79
N GLU A 166 -10.80 -14.61 -7.20
CA GLU A 166 -11.25 -13.37 -7.81
C GLU A 166 -10.09 -12.41 -8.03
N SER A 167 -9.32 -12.10 -6.98
CA SER A 167 -8.14 -11.24 -7.12
C SER A 167 -7.09 -11.83 -8.06
N ALA A 168 -6.90 -13.15 -8.04
CA ALA A 168 -5.98 -13.83 -8.96
C ALA A 168 -6.40 -13.65 -10.43
N ALA A 169 -7.70 -13.79 -10.71
CA ALA A 169 -8.23 -13.59 -12.06
C ALA A 169 -8.07 -12.13 -12.53
N ILE A 170 -8.32 -11.15 -11.65
CA ILE A 170 -8.16 -9.73 -12.00
C ILE A 170 -6.69 -9.42 -12.32
N TRP A 171 -5.73 -9.82 -11.46
CA TRP A 171 -4.30 -9.63 -11.74
C TRP A 171 -3.88 -10.25 -13.07
N LYS A 172 -4.33 -11.47 -13.35
CA LYS A 172 -4.04 -12.16 -14.61
C LYS A 172 -4.61 -11.42 -15.81
N SER A 173 -5.83 -10.87 -15.72
CA SER A 173 -6.45 -10.13 -16.82
C SER A 173 -5.70 -8.84 -17.16
N LEU A 174 -5.00 -8.25 -16.20
CA LEU A 174 -4.16 -7.06 -16.37
C LEU A 174 -2.76 -7.36 -16.91
N GLY A 175 -2.39 -8.64 -17.02
CA GLY A 175 -1.11 -9.08 -17.55
C GLY A 175 -0.08 -9.53 -16.52
N ALA A 176 -0.47 -9.65 -15.24
CA ALA A 176 0.38 -10.30 -14.24
C ALA A 176 0.61 -11.76 -14.61
N LYS A 177 1.86 -12.20 -14.59
CA LYS A 177 2.23 -13.57 -14.91
C LYS A 177 2.04 -14.45 -13.66
N PRO A 178 1.38 -15.61 -13.77
CA PRO A 178 1.41 -16.59 -12.69
C PRO A 178 2.83 -17.15 -12.55
N GLU A 179 3.28 -17.35 -11.31
CA GLU A 179 4.45 -18.18 -11.02
C GLU A 179 4.09 -19.65 -11.08
#